data_3e371a4e27b1b730cf78bdd935af9892
#
_entry.id   3e371a4e27b1b730cf78bdd935af9892
#
_cell.length_a   1.000
_cell.length_b   1.000
_cell.length_c   1.000
_cell.angle_alpha   90.00
_cell.angle_beta   90.00
_cell.angle_gamma   90.00
#
_symmetry.space_group_name_H-M   'P 1'
#
loop_
_entity.id
_entity.type
_entity.pdbx_description
1 polymer ?
#
loop_
_entity_poly.entity_id
_entity_poly.type
_entity_poly.pdbx_seq_one_letter_code
_entity_poly.pdbx_strand_id
1 'polypeptide(L)'
;DLTLMLAQAGYDVIGIDRSEEMLSVLREKADELDMTGRILLLRQDLLSLDLYGTIRAAVSTFDTYNHIGPADQFEKAIRKAAYFMEKGGVFIFDLNTPYKHQKILAGETFDIEAEDAECHWTNHFDESTGRVDIAIDIDYHETGEHFKESFSEYSYPLDLVTALLQKYGFAVAKVADGEDFGPVRADSPRWIITAVKQYTQEGKE
;
A
#
# COMPACT_ATOMS: atom_id res chain seq x y z
N ASP A 1 0.46 -6.77 11.43
CA ASP A 1 1.42 -6.53 12.53
C ASP A 1 1.68 -5.04 12.80
N LEU A 2 1.87 -4.18 11.78
CA LEU A 2 2.10 -2.73 11.98
C LEU A 2 0.97 -2.06 12.78
N THR A 3 -0.30 -2.37 12.49
CA THR A 3 -1.48 -1.86 13.20
C THR A 3 -1.40 -2.15 14.71
N LEU A 4 -1.02 -3.37 15.07
CA LEU A 4 -0.85 -3.78 16.46
C LEU A 4 0.32 -3.05 17.13
N MET A 5 1.45 -2.91 16.44
CA MET A 5 2.60 -2.16 16.95
C MET A 5 2.26 -0.69 17.24
N LEU A 6 1.49 -0.05 16.37
CA LEU A 6 1.02 1.32 16.57
C LEU A 6 0.05 1.41 17.77
N ALA A 7 -0.89 0.48 17.91
CA ALA A 7 -1.78 0.42 19.06
C ALA A 7 -1.01 0.19 20.37
N GLN A 8 -0.01 -0.69 20.38
CA GLN A 8 0.89 -0.91 21.52
C GLN A 8 1.70 0.33 21.88
N ALA A 9 2.09 1.13 20.88
CA ALA A 9 2.75 2.42 21.10
C ALA A 9 1.81 3.51 21.65
N GLY A 10 0.51 3.21 21.82
CA GLY A 10 -0.47 4.10 22.46
C GLY A 10 -1.30 4.94 21.49
N TYR A 11 -1.23 4.67 20.20
CA TYR A 11 -2.08 5.33 19.20
C TYR A 11 -3.48 4.70 19.14
N ASP A 12 -4.50 5.53 18.90
CA ASP A 12 -5.79 5.06 18.43
C ASP A 12 -5.70 4.81 16.92
N VAL A 13 -5.93 3.57 16.51
CA VAL A 13 -5.65 3.13 15.15
C VAL A 13 -6.92 2.74 14.41
N ILE A 14 -7.05 3.17 13.16
CA ILE A 14 -8.06 2.69 12.23
C ILE A 14 -7.34 1.75 11.25
N GLY A 15 -7.63 0.45 11.34
CA GLY A 15 -7.16 -0.55 10.39
C GLY A 15 -8.15 -0.67 9.24
N ILE A 16 -7.68 -0.43 8.02
CA ILE A 16 -8.51 -0.43 6.81
C ILE A 16 -7.97 -1.46 5.84
N ASP A 17 -8.82 -2.37 5.41
CA ASP A 17 -8.52 -3.35 4.37
C ASP A 17 -9.79 -3.66 3.57
N ARG A 18 -9.63 -4.17 2.33
CA ARG A 18 -10.74 -4.70 1.52
C ARG A 18 -11.09 -6.14 1.90
N SER A 19 -10.08 -6.91 2.35
CA SER A 19 -10.22 -8.31 2.73
C SER A 19 -10.82 -8.43 4.13
N GLU A 20 -11.97 -9.09 4.21
CA GLU A 20 -12.59 -9.46 5.48
C GLU A 20 -11.73 -10.47 6.25
N GLU A 21 -11.04 -11.35 5.52
CA GLU A 21 -10.16 -12.38 6.09
C GLU A 21 -8.98 -11.73 6.81
N MET A 22 -8.33 -10.74 6.17
CA MET A 22 -7.22 -9.99 6.78
C MET A 22 -7.66 -9.19 8.01
N LEU A 23 -8.85 -8.60 7.96
CA LEU A 23 -9.42 -7.90 9.12
C LEU A 23 -9.80 -8.87 10.24
N SER A 24 -10.26 -10.09 9.93
CA SER A 24 -10.55 -11.14 10.93
C SER A 24 -9.29 -11.59 11.64
N VAL A 25 -8.21 -11.87 10.90
CA VAL A 25 -6.90 -12.20 11.49
C VAL A 25 -6.38 -11.07 12.38
N LEU A 26 -6.53 -9.81 11.94
CA LEU A 26 -6.14 -8.66 12.76
C LEU A 26 -6.98 -8.56 14.04
N ARG A 27 -8.28 -8.84 13.98
CA ARG A 27 -9.18 -8.84 15.14
C ARG A 27 -8.76 -9.90 16.16
N GLU A 28 -8.51 -11.14 15.71
CA GLU A 28 -8.04 -12.24 16.57
C GLU A 28 -6.74 -11.87 17.29
N LYS A 29 -5.75 -11.37 16.55
CA LYS A 29 -4.48 -10.91 17.14
C LYS A 29 -4.65 -9.72 18.11
N ALA A 30 -5.59 -8.82 17.85
CA ALA A 30 -5.89 -7.71 18.73
C ALA A 30 -6.60 -8.17 20.03
N ASP A 31 -7.47 -9.16 19.93
CA ASP A 31 -8.13 -9.78 21.09
C ASP A 31 -7.11 -10.50 21.98
N GLU A 32 -6.19 -11.28 21.40
CA GLU A 32 -5.12 -11.96 22.13
C GLU A 32 -4.21 -10.99 22.92
N LEU A 33 -4.06 -9.75 22.43
CA LEU A 33 -3.24 -8.71 23.05
C LEU A 33 -4.04 -7.72 23.91
N ASP A 34 -5.34 -7.94 24.10
CA ASP A 34 -6.27 -7.02 24.82
C ASP A 34 -6.25 -5.58 24.24
N MET A 35 -6.22 -5.48 22.89
CA MET A 35 -6.08 -4.21 22.17
C MET A 35 -7.30 -3.79 21.35
N THR A 36 -8.38 -4.55 21.38
CA THR A 36 -9.63 -4.29 20.63
C THR A 36 -10.21 -2.90 20.86
N GLY A 37 -10.09 -2.36 22.07
CA GLY A 37 -10.56 -1.01 22.41
C GLY A 37 -9.75 0.14 21.78
N ARG A 38 -8.60 -0.16 21.16
CA ARG A 38 -7.70 0.83 20.53
C ARG A 38 -7.67 0.74 19.00
N ILE A 39 -8.31 -0.26 18.42
CA ILE A 39 -8.27 -0.51 16.99
C ILE A 39 -9.70 -0.55 16.45
N LEU A 40 -10.03 0.42 15.60
CA LEU A 40 -11.25 0.37 14.79
C LEU A 40 -10.93 -0.32 13.47
N LEU A 41 -11.66 -1.38 13.13
CA LEU A 41 -11.48 -2.11 11.88
C LEU A 41 -12.58 -1.70 10.89
N LEU A 42 -12.19 -1.26 9.70
CA LEU A 42 -13.10 -0.86 8.64
C LEU A 42 -12.79 -1.62 7.34
N ARG A 43 -13.79 -2.35 6.84
CA ARG A 43 -13.71 -2.94 5.51
C ARG A 43 -14.05 -1.89 4.46
N GLN A 44 -13.04 -1.32 3.82
CA GLN A 44 -13.23 -0.26 2.81
C GLN A 44 -12.21 -0.37 1.68
N ASP A 45 -12.60 0.14 0.51
CA ASP A 45 -11.72 0.39 -0.63
C ASP A 45 -11.19 1.83 -0.56
N LEU A 46 -9.89 2.03 -0.83
CA LEU A 46 -9.28 3.35 -0.81
C LEU A 46 -9.91 4.35 -1.80
N LEU A 47 -10.48 3.86 -2.90
CA LEU A 47 -11.18 4.71 -3.88
C LEU A 47 -12.52 5.24 -3.37
N SER A 48 -13.10 4.59 -2.37
CA SER A 48 -14.34 4.97 -1.71
C SER A 48 -14.17 5.25 -0.23
N LEU A 49 -12.93 5.48 0.22
CA LEU A 49 -12.61 5.75 1.62
C LEU A 49 -13.55 6.81 2.22
N ASP A 50 -14.15 6.46 3.35
CA ASP A 50 -15.03 7.33 4.12
C ASP A 50 -14.81 7.13 5.62
N LEU A 51 -14.36 8.17 6.30
CA LEU A 51 -14.05 8.14 7.73
C LEU A 51 -14.97 9.10 8.47
N TYR A 52 -15.29 8.77 9.72
CA TYR A 52 -16.16 9.59 10.58
C TYR A 52 -15.55 10.93 11.02
N GLY A 53 -14.25 11.13 10.77
CA GLY A 53 -13.53 12.34 11.16
C GLY A 53 -12.19 12.43 10.48
N THR A 54 -11.38 13.37 10.94
CA THR A 54 -10.03 13.60 10.41
C THR A 54 -9.00 12.74 11.14
N ILE A 55 -7.88 12.50 10.45
CA ILE A 55 -6.75 11.72 10.94
C ILE A 55 -5.46 12.56 10.95
N ARG A 56 -4.57 12.29 11.91
CA ARG A 56 -3.27 12.96 12.03
C ARG A 56 -2.13 12.22 11.33
N ALA A 57 -2.32 10.93 11.09
CA ALA A 57 -1.36 10.13 10.33
C ALA A 57 -2.09 9.07 9.51
N ALA A 58 -1.53 8.75 8.36
CA ALA A 58 -1.89 7.59 7.56
C ALA A 58 -0.61 6.85 7.17
N VAL A 59 -0.62 5.52 7.29
CA VAL A 59 0.48 4.67 6.85
C VAL A 59 -0.09 3.59 5.96
N SER A 60 0.51 3.40 4.79
CA SER A 60 0.16 2.33 3.86
C SER A 60 1.42 1.61 3.44
N THR A 61 1.47 0.30 3.62
CA THR A 61 2.63 -0.53 3.37
C THR A 61 2.30 -1.65 2.39
N PHE A 62 3.34 -2.36 1.93
CA PHE A 62 3.22 -3.49 1.01
C PHE A 62 2.55 -3.11 -0.31
N ASP A 63 3.09 -2.03 -0.96
CA ASP A 63 2.69 -1.62 -2.32
C ASP A 63 1.17 -1.47 -2.56
N THR A 64 0.39 -1.32 -1.49
CA THR A 64 -1.08 -1.17 -1.58
C THR A 64 -1.51 -0.16 -2.65
N TYR A 65 -0.78 0.95 -2.79
CA TYR A 65 -1.08 1.96 -3.80
C TYR A 65 -0.75 1.54 -5.23
N ASN A 66 0.12 0.54 -5.44
CA ASN A 66 0.35 -0.03 -6.77
C ASN A 66 -0.83 -0.88 -7.27
N HIS A 67 -1.66 -1.42 -6.35
CA HIS A 67 -2.86 -2.19 -6.68
C HIS A 67 -4.09 -1.32 -7.01
N ILE A 68 -4.00 0.00 -6.87
CA ILE A 68 -5.16 0.89 -7.05
C ILE A 68 -5.63 0.94 -8.51
N GLY A 69 -4.72 0.92 -9.49
CA GLY A 69 -5.07 0.99 -10.90
C GLY A 69 -4.32 2.10 -11.67
N PRO A 70 -4.82 2.54 -12.82
CA PRO A 70 -4.18 3.59 -13.60
C PRO A 70 -4.13 4.93 -12.86
N ALA A 71 -3.37 5.88 -13.41
CA ALA A 71 -3.02 7.15 -12.75
C ALA A 71 -4.21 7.98 -12.24
N ASP A 72 -5.36 7.92 -12.90
CA ASP A 72 -6.58 8.61 -12.48
C ASP A 72 -7.19 7.99 -11.22
N GLN A 73 -7.12 6.68 -11.06
CA GLN A 73 -7.53 5.99 -9.84
C GLN A 73 -6.53 6.23 -8.69
N PHE A 74 -5.23 6.19 -8.98
CA PHE A 74 -4.20 6.57 -8.02
C PHE A 74 -4.40 8.00 -7.52
N GLU A 75 -4.67 8.96 -8.42
CA GLU A 75 -5.02 10.34 -8.06
C GLU A 75 -6.23 10.38 -7.12
N LYS A 76 -7.29 9.62 -7.43
CA LYS A 76 -8.50 9.55 -6.60
C LYS A 76 -8.19 9.04 -5.19
N ALA A 77 -7.34 8.01 -5.05
CA ALA A 77 -6.93 7.48 -3.75
C ALA A 77 -6.12 8.51 -2.94
N ILE A 78 -5.15 9.21 -3.57
CA ILE A 78 -4.42 10.31 -2.94
C ILE A 78 -5.36 11.43 -2.47
N ARG A 79 -6.34 11.81 -3.31
CA ARG A 79 -7.36 12.81 -2.96
C ARG A 79 -8.18 12.38 -1.76
N LYS A 80 -8.57 11.10 -1.67
CA LYS A 80 -9.33 10.55 -0.55
C LYS A 80 -8.52 10.59 0.75
N ALA A 81 -7.27 10.16 0.74
CA ALA A 81 -6.38 10.28 1.89
C ALA A 81 -6.20 11.74 2.33
N ALA A 82 -6.01 12.64 1.36
CA ALA A 82 -5.86 14.08 1.61
C ALA A 82 -7.09 14.72 2.24
N TYR A 83 -8.29 14.27 1.88
CA TYR A 83 -9.55 14.80 2.38
C TYR A 83 -9.73 14.60 3.89
N PHE A 84 -9.34 13.43 4.39
CA PHE A 84 -9.43 13.12 5.82
C PHE A 84 -8.21 13.55 6.64
N MET A 85 -7.13 14.02 6.00
CA MET A 85 -5.90 14.39 6.69
C MET A 85 -5.97 15.81 7.26
N GLU A 86 -5.69 15.96 8.55
CA GLU A 86 -5.55 17.26 9.20
C GLU A 86 -4.32 18.03 8.69
N LYS A 87 -4.34 19.35 8.82
CA LYS A 87 -3.15 20.17 8.61
C LYS A 87 -2.04 19.74 9.59
N GLY A 88 -0.84 19.55 9.09
CA GLY A 88 0.29 19.00 9.84
C GLY A 88 0.29 17.46 9.93
N GLY A 89 -0.75 16.81 9.44
CA GLY A 89 -0.82 15.35 9.41
C GLY A 89 0.21 14.74 8.48
N VAL A 90 0.67 13.53 8.81
CA VAL A 90 1.74 12.82 8.11
C VAL A 90 1.16 11.65 7.32
N PHE A 91 1.50 11.58 6.04
CA PHE A 91 1.17 10.46 5.15
C PHE A 91 2.44 9.74 4.75
N ILE A 92 2.52 8.45 5.09
CA ILE A 92 3.65 7.58 4.73
C ILE A 92 3.11 6.42 3.92
N PHE A 93 3.70 6.17 2.76
CA PHE A 93 3.35 5.01 1.95
C PHE A 93 4.55 4.56 1.12
N ASP A 94 4.54 3.28 0.76
CA ASP A 94 5.52 2.73 -0.16
C ASP A 94 4.94 2.52 -1.55
N LEU A 95 5.82 2.50 -2.54
CA LEU A 95 5.51 2.19 -3.93
C LEU A 95 6.61 1.34 -4.55
N ASN A 96 6.21 0.28 -5.25
CA ASN A 96 7.04 -0.36 -6.24
C ASN A 96 7.33 0.61 -7.38
N THR A 97 8.59 0.68 -7.78
CA THR A 97 9.05 1.67 -8.76
C THR A 97 8.85 1.21 -10.20
N PRO A 98 8.88 2.12 -11.19
CA PRO A 98 8.98 1.75 -12.59
C PRO A 98 10.18 0.84 -12.89
N TYR A 99 11.30 1.03 -12.18
CA TYR A 99 12.47 0.16 -12.31
C TYR A 99 12.14 -1.28 -11.91
N LYS A 100 11.46 -1.49 -10.76
CA LYS A 100 11.06 -2.84 -10.33
C LYS A 100 10.18 -3.51 -11.38
N HIS A 101 9.16 -2.81 -11.89
CA HIS A 101 8.24 -3.35 -12.89
C HIS A 101 8.94 -3.67 -14.21
N GLN A 102 9.84 -2.78 -14.69
CA GLN A 102 10.49 -2.89 -16.00
C GLN A 102 11.72 -3.80 -16.01
N LYS A 103 12.44 -3.94 -14.90
CA LYS A 103 13.75 -4.59 -14.87
C LYS A 103 13.80 -5.82 -13.97
N ILE A 104 12.91 -5.91 -12.98
CA ILE A 104 12.91 -7.03 -12.04
C ILE A 104 11.74 -7.97 -12.32
N LEU A 105 10.54 -7.43 -12.59
CA LEU A 105 9.35 -8.24 -12.80
C LEU A 105 9.05 -8.53 -14.28
N ALA A 106 9.44 -7.64 -15.20
CA ALA A 106 9.04 -7.72 -16.60
C ALA A 106 9.42 -9.04 -17.27
N GLY A 107 8.42 -9.91 -17.50
CA GLY A 107 8.59 -11.19 -18.17
C GLY A 107 9.31 -12.26 -17.35
N GLU A 108 9.61 -11.99 -16.08
CA GLU A 108 10.28 -12.93 -15.19
C GLU A 108 9.29 -13.89 -14.54
N THR A 109 9.78 -15.07 -14.26
CA THR A 109 9.07 -16.12 -13.52
C THR A 109 9.91 -16.49 -12.31
N PHE A 110 9.28 -16.61 -11.16
CA PHE A 110 9.94 -17.01 -9.92
C PHE A 110 9.34 -18.33 -9.42
N ASP A 111 10.18 -19.32 -9.24
CA ASP A 111 9.83 -20.57 -8.57
C ASP A 111 10.40 -20.49 -7.14
N ILE A 112 9.52 -20.49 -6.16
CA ILE A 112 9.86 -20.31 -4.74
C ILE A 112 9.48 -21.59 -4.02
N GLU A 113 10.47 -22.28 -3.47
CA GLU A 113 10.27 -23.44 -2.60
C GLU A 113 10.29 -22.99 -1.13
N ALA A 114 9.25 -23.31 -0.38
CA ALA A 114 9.16 -23.19 1.06
C ALA A 114 9.05 -24.60 1.69
N GLU A 115 9.14 -24.67 3.02
CA GLU A 115 9.10 -25.97 3.71
C GLU A 115 7.75 -26.71 3.48
N ASP A 116 6.68 -25.96 3.37
CA ASP A 116 5.30 -26.47 3.29
C ASP A 116 4.60 -26.18 1.95
N ALA A 117 5.23 -25.46 1.02
CA ALA A 117 4.61 -25.06 -0.24
C ALA A 117 5.61 -24.80 -1.38
N GLU A 118 5.14 -24.99 -2.60
CA GLU A 118 5.78 -24.48 -3.83
C GLU A 118 4.95 -23.33 -4.38
N CYS A 119 5.60 -22.24 -4.81
CA CYS A 119 4.95 -21.10 -5.43
C CYS A 119 5.55 -20.82 -6.81
N HIS A 120 4.72 -20.88 -7.83
CA HIS A 120 5.05 -20.47 -9.19
C HIS A 120 4.46 -19.08 -9.45
N TRP A 121 5.32 -18.07 -9.59
CA TRP A 121 4.94 -16.67 -9.76
C TRP A 121 5.36 -16.19 -11.15
N THR A 122 4.41 -15.79 -11.98
CA THR A 122 4.64 -15.26 -13.32
C THR A 122 4.25 -13.79 -13.43
N ASN A 123 5.01 -13.04 -14.23
CA ASN A 123 4.77 -11.62 -14.44
C ASN A 123 4.67 -11.31 -15.94
N HIS A 124 3.72 -10.46 -16.29
CA HIS A 124 3.58 -9.90 -17.63
C HIS A 124 3.51 -8.37 -17.55
N PHE A 125 4.54 -7.69 -18.09
CA PHE A 125 4.62 -6.23 -18.08
C PHE A 125 4.08 -5.63 -19.38
N ASP A 126 3.15 -4.68 -19.25
CA ASP A 126 2.66 -3.86 -20.33
C ASP A 126 3.36 -2.48 -20.30
N GLU A 127 4.30 -2.28 -21.21
CA GLU A 127 5.09 -1.05 -21.31
C GLU A 127 4.25 0.18 -21.63
N SER A 128 3.13 0.02 -22.31
CA SER A 128 2.25 1.14 -22.70
C SER A 128 1.49 1.76 -21.54
N THR A 129 1.23 0.98 -20.50
CA THR A 129 0.45 1.38 -19.32
C THR A 129 1.26 1.41 -18.03
N GLY A 130 2.47 0.83 -18.02
CA GLY A 130 3.26 0.62 -16.80
C GLY A 130 2.67 -0.42 -15.85
N ARG A 131 1.74 -1.26 -16.34
CA ARG A 131 1.07 -2.32 -15.59
C ARG A 131 1.88 -3.61 -15.63
N VAL A 132 1.92 -4.29 -14.48
CA VAL A 132 2.36 -5.69 -14.39
C VAL A 132 1.15 -6.53 -14.01
N ASP A 133 0.84 -7.53 -14.83
CA ASP A 133 -0.11 -8.58 -14.48
C ASP A 133 0.67 -9.72 -13.81
N ILE A 134 0.25 -10.08 -12.61
CA ILE A 134 0.88 -11.08 -11.76
C ILE A 134 -0.06 -12.26 -11.62
N ALA A 135 0.44 -13.47 -11.84
CA ALA A 135 -0.26 -14.70 -11.53
C ALA A 135 0.59 -15.54 -10.57
N ILE A 136 -0.04 -15.97 -9.49
CA ILE A 136 0.55 -16.78 -8.43
C ILE A 136 -0.20 -18.11 -8.36
N ASP A 137 0.57 -19.19 -8.34
CA ASP A 137 0.09 -20.56 -8.26
C ASP A 137 0.83 -21.23 -7.10
N ILE A 138 0.11 -21.65 -6.05
CA ILE A 138 0.69 -22.21 -4.83
C ILE A 138 0.15 -23.61 -4.60
N ASP A 139 1.04 -24.57 -4.42
CA ASP A 139 0.76 -25.93 -4.03
C ASP A 139 1.24 -26.18 -2.60
N TYR A 140 0.30 -26.48 -1.67
CA TYR A 140 0.63 -26.81 -0.29
C TYR A 140 0.88 -28.31 -0.11
N HIS A 141 2.08 -28.68 0.37
CA HIS A 141 2.54 -30.08 0.42
C HIS A 141 1.77 -30.90 1.45
N GLU A 142 1.47 -30.33 2.63
CA GLU A 142 0.82 -31.06 3.72
C GLU A 142 -0.68 -31.29 3.49
N THR A 143 -1.37 -30.29 2.96
CA THR A 143 -2.84 -30.35 2.78
C THR A 143 -3.22 -30.83 1.38
N GLY A 144 -2.33 -30.72 0.40
CA GLY A 144 -2.62 -30.94 -1.01
C GLY A 144 -3.55 -29.84 -1.59
N GLU A 145 -3.72 -28.75 -0.89
CA GLU A 145 -4.49 -27.63 -1.37
C GLU A 145 -3.71 -26.88 -2.46
N HIS A 146 -4.45 -26.39 -3.44
CA HIS A 146 -3.94 -25.64 -4.56
C HIS A 146 -4.62 -24.28 -4.60
N PHE A 147 -3.83 -23.20 -4.60
CA PHE A 147 -4.32 -21.82 -4.60
C PHE A 147 -3.81 -21.08 -5.84
N LYS A 148 -4.72 -20.41 -6.55
CA LYS A 148 -4.39 -19.54 -7.69
C LYS A 148 -4.94 -18.16 -7.46
N GLU A 149 -4.09 -17.16 -7.68
CA GLU A 149 -4.48 -15.76 -7.66
C GLU A 149 -3.89 -15.02 -8.85
N SER A 150 -4.61 -14.03 -9.34
CA SER A 150 -4.10 -13.10 -10.34
C SER A 150 -4.56 -11.68 -10.03
N PHE A 151 -3.63 -10.75 -10.13
CA PHE A 151 -3.87 -9.33 -9.89
C PHE A 151 -2.93 -8.48 -10.74
N SER A 152 -3.15 -7.17 -10.72
CA SER A 152 -2.31 -6.23 -11.46
C SER A 152 -1.76 -5.17 -10.53
N GLU A 153 -0.52 -4.76 -10.78
CA GLU A 153 0.09 -3.59 -10.18
C GLU A 153 0.41 -2.54 -11.25
N TYR A 154 0.38 -1.28 -10.83
CA TYR A 154 0.75 -0.14 -11.65
C TYR A 154 1.92 0.60 -11.02
N SER A 155 2.92 0.95 -11.82
CA SER A 155 3.99 1.83 -11.38
C SER A 155 3.73 3.26 -11.85
N TYR A 156 4.11 4.21 -11.02
CA TYR A 156 3.91 5.63 -11.28
C TYR A 156 5.26 6.35 -11.25
N PRO A 157 5.57 7.22 -12.24
CA PRO A 157 6.76 8.07 -12.18
C PRO A 157 6.76 8.95 -10.93
N LEU A 158 7.93 9.17 -10.33
CA LEU A 158 8.05 9.91 -9.07
C LEU A 158 7.61 11.38 -9.20
N ASP A 159 7.79 11.99 -10.35
CA ASP A 159 7.32 13.34 -10.65
C ASP A 159 5.79 13.42 -10.67
N LEU A 160 5.09 12.42 -11.22
CA LEU A 160 3.64 12.32 -11.14
C LEU A 160 3.17 12.19 -9.68
N VAL A 161 3.79 11.30 -8.91
CA VAL A 161 3.44 11.08 -7.50
C VAL A 161 3.61 12.38 -6.70
N THR A 162 4.75 13.05 -6.85
CA THR A 162 5.03 14.32 -6.18
C THR A 162 4.07 15.45 -6.61
N ALA A 163 3.75 15.55 -7.88
CA ALA A 163 2.79 16.53 -8.39
C ALA A 163 1.38 16.30 -7.82
N LEU A 164 0.93 15.05 -7.73
CA LEU A 164 -0.37 14.72 -7.15
C LEU A 164 -0.42 15.00 -5.65
N LEU A 165 0.63 14.66 -4.90
CA LEU A 165 0.72 15.01 -3.48
C LEU A 165 0.62 16.53 -3.28
N GLN A 166 1.38 17.33 -4.06
CA GLN A 166 1.33 18.79 -4.00
C GLN A 166 -0.04 19.34 -4.37
N LYS A 167 -0.67 18.80 -5.43
CA LYS A 167 -2.02 19.18 -5.88
C LYS A 167 -3.05 19.03 -4.75
N TYR A 168 -2.90 18.00 -3.92
CA TYR A 168 -3.82 17.73 -2.80
C TYR A 168 -3.32 18.25 -1.45
N GLY A 169 -2.38 19.18 -1.46
CA GLY A 169 -1.98 19.96 -0.29
C GLY A 169 -0.95 19.29 0.60
N PHE A 170 -0.18 18.34 0.09
CA PHE A 170 0.96 17.77 0.79
C PHE A 170 2.28 18.42 0.33
N ALA A 171 3.20 18.59 1.26
CA ALA A 171 4.63 18.77 0.95
C ALA A 171 5.34 17.43 1.12
N VAL A 172 6.07 16.98 0.12
CA VAL A 172 6.92 15.80 0.24
C VAL A 172 8.11 16.15 1.13
N ALA A 173 8.19 15.51 2.29
CA ALA A 173 9.23 15.72 3.27
C ALA A 173 10.46 14.83 3.00
N LYS A 174 10.22 13.58 2.55
CA LYS A 174 11.29 12.63 2.25
C LYS A 174 10.79 11.61 1.20
N VAL A 175 11.69 11.22 0.31
CA VAL A 175 11.59 9.98 -0.47
C VAL A 175 12.85 9.18 -0.16
N ALA A 176 12.68 7.95 0.29
CA ALA A 176 13.77 7.06 0.64
C ALA A 176 13.71 5.79 -0.20
N ASP A 177 14.84 5.15 -0.40
CA ASP A 177 14.92 3.80 -0.89
C ASP A 177 14.24 2.84 0.09
N GLY A 178 13.47 1.88 -0.41
CA GLY A 178 12.69 0.97 0.42
C GLY A 178 13.50 -0.17 1.04
N GLU A 179 14.74 -0.39 0.59
CA GLU A 179 15.60 -1.45 1.09
C GLU A 179 16.47 -1.01 2.26
N ASP A 180 17.06 0.17 2.16
CA ASP A 180 18.04 0.66 3.13
C ASP A 180 17.64 1.99 3.81
N PHE A 181 16.49 2.56 3.46
CA PHE A 181 15.99 3.87 3.92
C PHE A 181 16.93 5.05 3.57
N GLY A 182 17.91 4.80 2.72
CA GLY A 182 18.86 5.76 2.20
C GLY A 182 18.30 6.66 1.09
N PRO A 183 19.19 7.42 0.41
CA PRO A 183 18.80 8.20 -0.74
C PRO A 183 18.30 7.32 -1.90
N VAL A 184 17.29 7.81 -2.62
CA VAL A 184 16.78 7.14 -3.82
C VAL A 184 17.87 7.05 -4.88
N ARG A 185 17.98 5.88 -5.51
CA ARG A 185 18.85 5.55 -6.64
C ARG A 185 18.03 5.29 -7.89
N ALA A 186 18.68 5.30 -9.04
CA ALA A 186 18.02 4.98 -10.31
C ALA A 186 17.48 3.55 -10.39
N ASP A 187 18.07 2.64 -9.61
CA ASP A 187 17.74 1.23 -9.50
C ASP A 187 17.02 0.86 -8.19
N SER A 188 16.56 1.85 -7.41
CA SER A 188 15.72 1.61 -6.24
C SER A 188 14.45 0.84 -6.63
N PRO A 189 14.23 -0.38 -6.12
CA PRO A 189 13.05 -1.16 -6.50
C PRO A 189 11.78 -0.72 -5.81
N ARG A 190 11.91 0.00 -4.70
CA ARG A 190 10.80 0.52 -3.87
C ARG A 190 11.14 1.88 -3.33
N TRP A 191 10.14 2.76 -3.28
CA TRP A 191 10.24 4.03 -2.58
C TRP A 191 9.37 4.03 -1.33
N ILE A 192 9.88 4.68 -0.26
CA ILE A 192 9.09 5.06 0.90
C ILE A 192 8.94 6.58 0.86
N ILE A 193 7.70 7.04 0.75
CA ILE A 193 7.35 8.44 0.59
C ILE A 193 6.73 8.94 1.89
N THR A 194 7.30 10.02 2.42
CA THR A 194 6.76 10.74 3.58
C THR A 194 6.31 12.12 3.12
N ALA A 195 5.04 12.42 3.32
CA ALA A 195 4.43 13.70 2.96
C ALA A 195 3.71 14.31 4.15
N VAL A 196 3.71 15.64 4.26
CA VAL A 196 3.09 16.39 5.36
C VAL A 196 2.01 17.31 4.80
N LYS A 197 0.81 17.22 5.34
CA LYS A 197 -0.33 18.05 4.95
C LYS A 197 -0.11 19.50 5.34
N GLN A 198 -0.11 20.40 4.34
CA GLN A 198 0.16 21.83 4.55
C GLN A 198 -1.11 22.64 4.79
N TYR A 199 -2.20 22.29 4.11
CA TYR A 199 -3.49 22.96 4.24
C TYR A 199 -4.63 21.95 4.05
N THR A 200 -5.75 22.20 4.70
CA THR A 200 -7.00 21.49 4.40
C THR A 200 -7.59 22.06 3.12
N GLN A 201 -8.00 21.21 2.18
CA GLN A 201 -8.82 21.71 1.07
C GLN A 201 -10.16 22.19 1.67
N GLU A 202 -10.41 23.50 1.65
CA GLU A 202 -11.76 24.01 1.87
C GLU A 202 -12.67 23.39 0.81
N GLY A 203 -13.75 22.75 1.26
CA GLY A 203 -14.65 21.98 0.39
C GLY A 203 -15.09 22.82 -0.82
N LYS A 204 -14.64 22.38 -1.98
CA LYS A 204 -15.38 22.60 -3.21
C LYS A 204 -16.15 21.31 -3.47
N GLU A 205 -17.46 21.39 -3.21
CA GLU A 205 -18.47 20.43 -3.63
C GLU A 205 -18.34 20.07 -5.11
#